data_fae2d7d384b7ff1e9b3f874fc7fc1e9a
#
_entry.id   fae2d7d384b7ff1e9b3f874fc7fc1e9a
#
_cell.length_a   1.000
_cell.length_b   1.000
_cell.length_c   1.000
_cell.angle_alpha   90.00
_cell.angle_beta   90.00
_cell.angle_gamma   90.00
#
_symmetry.space_group_name_H-M   'P 1'
#
loop_
_entity.id
_entity.type
_entity.pdbx_description
1 polymer ?
#
loop_
_entity_poly.entity_id
_entity_poly.type
_entity_poly.pdbx_seq_one_letter_code
_entity_poly.pdbx_strand_id
1 'polypeptide(L)'
;KNPRYAESILRKRWDLAVFDEAHRLRRDYNKVTVAYAFAEQVAEKCEALMLLSATPFRGKLEELFYLIRLIDPHVLGPLSSFLQEEASGRTADLKRKLSQVLIRRRKVEVGGFTKRHAQTIRFELSPEERAFYDETTEYVRREYNLALAEENRAVGFVMLVFQKLLDSSTRALMRALTNRKMMLERLVASSQTLPESPDESEWEDQEAPEELVGRVRDRR
;
A
#
# COMPACT_ATOMS: atom_id res chain seq x y z
N LYS A 1 -11.25 3.40 10.68
CA LYS A 1 -10.33 2.89 11.68
C LYS A 1 -10.68 3.30 13.11
N ASN A 2 -11.65 4.21 13.33
CA ASN A 2 -12.21 4.47 14.66
C ASN A 2 -13.43 3.56 14.87
N PRO A 3 -13.43 2.65 15.85
CA PRO A 3 -14.52 1.68 16.06
C PRO A 3 -15.90 2.34 16.20
N ARG A 4 -15.96 3.52 16.83
CA ARG A 4 -17.22 4.25 17.03
C ARG A 4 -17.88 4.67 15.71
N TYR A 5 -17.08 5.12 14.72
CA TYR A 5 -17.60 5.48 13.40
C TYR A 5 -18.04 4.25 12.61
N ALA A 6 -17.27 3.17 12.67
CA ALA A 6 -17.62 1.92 12.01
C ALA A 6 -18.96 1.38 12.51
N GLU A 7 -19.16 1.35 13.83
CA GLU A 7 -20.40 0.92 14.46
C GLU A 7 -21.60 1.80 14.07
N SER A 8 -21.40 3.12 14.04
CA SER A 8 -22.44 4.09 13.62
C SER A 8 -22.87 3.87 12.17
N ILE A 9 -21.94 3.55 11.27
CA ILE A 9 -22.24 3.24 9.87
C ILE A 9 -23.00 1.92 9.75
N LEU A 10 -22.56 0.88 10.45
CA LEU A 10 -23.15 -0.46 10.38
C LEU A 10 -24.52 -0.58 11.05
N ARG A 11 -24.90 0.38 11.87
CA ARG A 11 -26.27 0.42 12.48
C ARG A 11 -27.35 0.87 11.50
N LYS A 12 -26.97 1.47 10.37
CA LYS A 12 -27.93 2.02 9.39
C LYS A 12 -27.99 1.16 8.13
N ARG A 13 -29.09 1.24 7.40
CA ARG A 13 -29.20 0.81 6.02
C ARG A 13 -28.94 2.00 5.10
N TRP A 14 -28.34 1.75 3.95
CA TRP A 14 -27.94 2.79 3.00
C TRP A 14 -28.49 2.44 1.62
N ASP A 15 -29.02 3.42 0.91
CA ASP A 15 -29.43 3.23 -0.49
C ASP A 15 -28.21 3.03 -1.39
N LEU A 16 -27.12 3.75 -1.09
CA LEU A 16 -25.86 3.67 -1.82
C LEU A 16 -24.67 3.80 -0.87
N ALA A 17 -23.71 2.90 -1.00
CA ALA A 17 -22.38 3.04 -0.39
C ALA A 17 -21.33 3.22 -1.48
N VAL A 18 -20.44 4.20 -1.32
CA VAL A 18 -19.36 4.49 -2.25
C VAL A 18 -18.02 4.36 -1.51
N PHE A 19 -17.16 3.48 -1.99
CA PHE A 19 -15.77 3.37 -1.51
C PHE A 19 -14.82 3.97 -2.53
N ASP A 20 -14.18 5.08 -2.17
CA ASP A 20 -13.07 5.65 -2.96
C ASP A 20 -11.76 4.96 -2.60
N GLU A 21 -10.85 4.91 -3.56
CA GLU A 21 -9.57 4.18 -3.48
C GLU A 21 -9.78 2.71 -3.07
N ALA A 22 -10.77 2.07 -3.69
CA ALA A 22 -11.21 0.71 -3.35
C ALA A 22 -10.10 -0.35 -3.47
N HIS A 23 -8.99 -0.05 -4.14
CA HIS A 23 -7.80 -0.93 -4.14
C HIS A 23 -7.19 -1.13 -2.74
N ARG A 24 -7.62 -0.35 -1.73
CA ARG A 24 -7.25 -0.54 -0.32
C ARG A 24 -8.07 -1.61 0.39
N LEU A 25 -9.18 -2.04 -0.20
CA LEU A 25 -10.00 -3.14 0.31
C LEU A 25 -9.36 -4.47 -0.12
N ARG A 26 -8.32 -4.87 0.60
CA ARG A 26 -7.52 -6.05 0.22
C ARG A 26 -8.05 -7.31 0.84
N ARG A 27 -8.15 -8.33 0.01
CA ARG A 27 -8.38 -9.70 0.40
C ARG A 27 -7.68 -10.62 -0.59
N ASP A 28 -7.01 -11.63 -0.09
CA ASP A 28 -6.58 -12.80 -0.85
C ASP A 28 -7.10 -14.09 -0.17
N TYR A 29 -6.69 -15.23 -0.66
CA TYR A 29 -7.12 -16.52 -0.12
C TYR A 29 -6.74 -16.70 1.36
N ASN A 30 -5.59 -16.18 1.77
CA ASN A 30 -5.02 -16.40 3.11
C ASN A 30 -5.28 -15.24 4.08
N LYS A 31 -5.53 -14.02 3.57
CA LYS A 31 -5.58 -12.82 4.39
C LYS A 31 -6.77 -11.94 4.04
N VAL A 32 -7.45 -11.46 5.06
CA VAL A 32 -8.54 -10.48 4.95
C VAL A 32 -8.14 -9.25 5.75
N THR A 33 -8.07 -8.09 5.10
CA THR A 33 -7.81 -6.85 5.84
C THR A 33 -9.04 -6.37 6.59
N VAL A 34 -8.83 -5.61 7.67
CA VAL A 34 -9.92 -5.00 8.46
C VAL A 34 -10.80 -4.10 7.57
N ALA A 35 -10.19 -3.41 6.60
CA ALA A 35 -10.89 -2.56 5.65
C ALA A 35 -11.83 -3.38 4.74
N TYR A 36 -11.39 -4.54 4.26
CA TYR A 36 -12.21 -5.43 3.45
C TYR A 36 -13.38 -6.01 4.25
N ALA A 37 -13.10 -6.53 5.45
CA ALA A 37 -14.14 -7.08 6.33
C ALA A 37 -15.20 -6.02 6.70
N PHE A 38 -14.80 -4.78 6.90
CA PHE A 38 -15.73 -3.68 7.09
C PHE A 38 -16.56 -3.39 5.83
N ALA A 39 -15.94 -3.36 4.65
CA ALA A 39 -16.66 -3.16 3.39
C ALA A 39 -17.66 -4.28 3.10
N GLU A 40 -17.34 -5.53 3.44
CA GLU A 40 -18.24 -6.69 3.32
C GLU A 40 -19.49 -6.50 4.20
N GLN A 41 -19.33 -6.07 5.45
CA GLN A 41 -20.46 -5.76 6.34
C GLN A 41 -21.30 -4.57 5.85
N VAL A 42 -20.68 -3.55 5.24
CA VAL A 42 -21.41 -2.42 4.65
C VAL A 42 -22.18 -2.87 3.41
N ALA A 43 -21.58 -3.73 2.55
CA ALA A 43 -22.22 -4.27 1.37
C ALA A 43 -23.52 -5.02 1.68
N GLU A 44 -23.56 -5.76 2.79
CA GLU A 44 -24.77 -6.45 3.26
C GLU A 44 -25.89 -5.49 3.70
N LYS A 45 -25.57 -4.24 3.97
CA LYS A 45 -26.49 -3.22 4.52
C LYS A 45 -26.82 -2.09 3.56
N CYS A 46 -26.32 -2.15 2.32
CA CYS A 46 -26.65 -1.17 1.29
C CYS A 46 -27.42 -1.83 0.13
N GLU A 47 -28.27 -1.04 -0.54
CA GLU A 47 -28.98 -1.48 -1.73
C GLU A 47 -28.09 -1.47 -2.97
N ALA A 48 -27.17 -0.50 -3.03
CA ALA A 48 -26.18 -0.41 -4.10
C ALA A 48 -24.80 -0.12 -3.55
N LEU A 49 -23.79 -0.72 -4.18
CA LEU A 49 -22.37 -0.53 -3.84
C LEU A 49 -21.61 -0.02 -5.06
N MET A 50 -20.82 1.04 -4.87
CA MET A 50 -19.92 1.57 -5.89
C MET A 50 -18.50 1.59 -5.37
N LEU A 51 -17.61 0.98 -6.13
CA LEU A 51 -16.18 0.97 -5.84
C LEU A 51 -15.44 1.83 -6.88
N LEU A 52 -14.73 2.84 -6.41
CA LEU A 52 -13.93 3.74 -7.26
C LEU A 52 -12.45 3.43 -7.05
N SER A 53 -11.72 3.20 -8.13
CA SER A 53 -10.27 2.98 -8.07
C SER A 53 -9.60 3.26 -9.41
N ALA A 54 -8.44 3.89 -9.38
CA ALA A 54 -7.58 4.02 -10.55
C ALA A 54 -6.85 2.71 -10.89
N THR A 55 -6.59 1.87 -9.88
CA THR A 55 -5.83 0.61 -9.98
C THR A 55 -6.55 -0.47 -9.17
N PRO A 56 -7.53 -1.20 -9.75
CA PRO A 56 -8.37 -2.12 -9.01
C PRO A 56 -7.62 -3.34 -8.44
N PHE A 57 -6.43 -3.63 -8.95
CA PHE A 57 -5.55 -4.68 -8.42
C PHE A 57 -4.07 -4.37 -8.74
N ARG A 58 -3.16 -4.94 -7.96
CA ARG A 58 -1.71 -4.72 -8.04
C ARG A 58 -0.95 -6.00 -8.44
N GLY A 59 -1.38 -6.62 -9.53
CA GLY A 59 -0.72 -7.82 -10.10
C GLY A 59 -1.31 -9.16 -9.65
N LYS A 60 -2.14 -9.22 -8.60
CA LYS A 60 -2.85 -10.43 -8.19
C LYS A 60 -4.31 -10.36 -8.62
N LEU A 61 -4.72 -11.20 -9.55
CA LEU A 61 -6.12 -11.24 -10.02
C LEU A 61 -7.11 -11.65 -8.93
N GLU A 62 -6.67 -12.34 -7.90
CA GLU A 62 -7.48 -12.63 -6.72
C GLU A 62 -8.00 -11.34 -6.04
N GLU A 63 -7.19 -10.27 -5.99
CA GLU A 63 -7.63 -8.99 -5.43
C GLU A 63 -8.83 -8.44 -6.20
N LEU A 64 -8.77 -8.48 -7.54
CA LEU A 64 -9.89 -8.08 -8.40
C LEU A 64 -11.11 -8.98 -8.17
N PHE A 65 -10.93 -10.29 -8.06
CA PHE A 65 -12.01 -11.23 -7.77
C PHE A 65 -12.76 -10.84 -6.51
N TYR A 66 -12.06 -10.58 -5.42
CA TYR A 66 -12.69 -10.22 -4.15
C TYR A 66 -13.35 -8.84 -4.19
N LEU A 67 -12.80 -7.86 -4.91
CA LEU A 67 -13.46 -6.56 -5.11
C LEU A 67 -14.77 -6.70 -5.89
N ILE A 68 -14.78 -7.48 -6.96
CA ILE A 68 -16.00 -7.76 -7.74
C ILE A 68 -17.03 -8.50 -6.87
N ARG A 69 -16.58 -9.43 -6.05
CA ARG A 69 -17.46 -10.19 -5.16
C ARG A 69 -18.16 -9.33 -4.10
N LEU A 70 -17.59 -8.19 -3.71
CA LEU A 70 -18.28 -7.23 -2.86
C LEU A 70 -19.50 -6.61 -3.56
N ILE A 71 -19.42 -6.40 -4.90
CA ILE A 71 -20.50 -5.81 -5.71
C ILE A 71 -21.53 -6.87 -6.06
N ASP A 72 -21.07 -8.00 -6.58
CA ASP A 72 -21.92 -9.13 -6.94
C ASP A 72 -21.18 -10.47 -6.70
N PRO A 73 -21.58 -11.24 -5.68
CA PRO A 73 -20.92 -12.48 -5.31
C PRO A 73 -21.07 -13.59 -6.35
N HIS A 74 -21.95 -13.43 -7.35
CA HIS A 74 -22.29 -14.50 -8.31
C HIS A 74 -21.68 -14.31 -9.69
N VAL A 75 -21.32 -13.09 -10.07
CA VAL A 75 -20.91 -12.75 -11.45
C VAL A 75 -19.66 -13.51 -11.92
N LEU A 76 -18.70 -13.74 -11.04
CA LEU A 76 -17.45 -14.47 -11.36
C LEU A 76 -17.51 -15.97 -11.04
N GLY A 77 -18.52 -16.43 -10.29
CA GLY A 77 -18.60 -17.79 -9.81
C GLY A 77 -17.54 -18.11 -8.72
N PRO A 78 -17.19 -19.41 -8.54
CA PRO A 78 -16.17 -19.80 -7.57
C PRO A 78 -14.77 -19.30 -7.94
N LEU A 79 -13.93 -18.99 -6.94
CA LEU A 79 -12.54 -18.53 -7.14
C LEU A 79 -11.71 -19.54 -7.96
N SER A 80 -11.90 -20.84 -7.71
CA SER A 80 -11.19 -21.89 -8.46
C SER A 80 -11.47 -21.84 -9.96
N SER A 81 -12.74 -21.64 -10.34
CA SER A 81 -13.14 -21.51 -11.75
C SER A 81 -12.60 -20.23 -12.38
N PHE A 82 -12.62 -19.12 -11.64
CA PHE A 82 -12.04 -17.85 -12.08
C PHE A 82 -10.54 -17.96 -12.37
N LEU A 83 -9.77 -18.55 -11.47
CA LEU A 83 -8.33 -18.77 -11.65
C LEU A 83 -8.03 -19.76 -12.78
N GLN A 84 -8.87 -20.77 -12.97
CA GLN A 84 -8.74 -21.71 -14.09
C GLN A 84 -9.05 -21.06 -15.45
N GLU A 85 -10.06 -20.20 -15.53
CA GLU A 85 -10.37 -19.40 -16.73
C GLU A 85 -9.19 -18.51 -17.13
N GLU A 86 -8.54 -17.87 -16.15
CA GLU A 86 -7.34 -17.08 -16.37
C GLU A 86 -6.18 -17.93 -16.89
N ALA A 87 -5.84 -18.98 -16.18
CA ALA A 87 -4.73 -19.88 -16.53
C ALA A 87 -4.90 -20.53 -17.91
N SER A 88 -6.15 -20.78 -18.32
CA SER A 88 -6.49 -21.35 -19.64
C SER A 88 -6.52 -20.32 -20.77
N GLY A 89 -6.29 -19.04 -20.50
CA GLY A 89 -6.33 -17.96 -21.49
C GLY A 89 -7.74 -17.63 -22.02
N ARG A 90 -8.79 -18.12 -21.37
CA ARG A 90 -10.21 -17.80 -21.72
C ARG A 90 -10.60 -16.38 -21.29
N THR A 91 -9.83 -15.40 -21.75
CA THR A 91 -10.00 -13.99 -21.37
C THR A 91 -11.28 -13.35 -21.92
N ALA A 92 -11.87 -13.88 -22.98
CA ALA A 92 -13.09 -13.34 -23.59
C ALA A 92 -14.32 -13.51 -22.67
N ASP A 93 -14.50 -14.68 -22.08
CA ASP A 93 -15.59 -14.94 -21.14
C ASP A 93 -15.43 -14.14 -19.85
N LEU A 94 -14.22 -14.05 -19.34
CA LEU A 94 -13.90 -13.23 -18.18
C LEU A 94 -14.19 -11.75 -18.46
N LYS A 95 -13.77 -11.22 -19.61
CA LYS A 95 -14.07 -9.83 -20.01
C LYS A 95 -15.57 -9.58 -20.08
N ARG A 96 -16.35 -10.53 -20.62
CA ARG A 96 -17.80 -10.43 -20.70
C ARG A 96 -18.44 -10.38 -19.30
N LYS A 97 -18.02 -11.23 -18.38
CA LYS A 97 -18.48 -11.21 -16.98
C LYS A 97 -18.14 -9.89 -16.30
N LEU A 98 -16.90 -9.44 -16.42
CA LEU A 98 -16.43 -8.17 -15.84
C LEU A 98 -17.16 -6.95 -16.41
N SER A 99 -17.50 -6.94 -17.69
CA SER A 99 -18.19 -5.81 -18.33
C SER A 99 -19.59 -5.53 -17.77
N GLN A 100 -20.18 -6.46 -17.01
CA GLN A 100 -21.48 -6.27 -16.37
C GLN A 100 -21.37 -5.40 -15.10
N VAL A 101 -20.22 -5.43 -14.43
CA VAL A 101 -20.04 -4.77 -13.11
C VAL A 101 -18.87 -3.78 -13.08
N LEU A 102 -18.01 -3.77 -14.11
CA LEU A 102 -16.81 -2.95 -14.15
C LEU A 102 -16.79 -2.03 -15.37
N ILE A 103 -16.71 -0.75 -15.11
CA ILE A 103 -16.53 0.29 -16.15
C ILE A 103 -15.09 0.81 -16.05
N ARG A 104 -14.30 0.58 -17.09
CA ARG A 104 -12.94 1.13 -17.20
C ARG A 104 -12.90 2.22 -18.26
N ARG A 105 -12.42 3.40 -17.86
CA ARG A 105 -12.18 4.53 -18.77
C ARG A 105 -10.72 4.96 -18.68
N ARG A 106 -10.01 4.91 -19.78
CA ARG A 106 -8.62 5.41 -19.83
C ARG A 106 -8.63 6.88 -20.22
N LYS A 107 -7.69 7.66 -19.68
CA LYS A 107 -7.55 9.09 -20.01
C LYS A 107 -7.47 9.35 -21.52
N VAL A 108 -6.83 8.44 -22.27
CA VAL A 108 -6.69 8.52 -23.74
C VAL A 108 -8.05 8.37 -24.44
N GLU A 109 -8.97 7.59 -23.88
CA GLU A 109 -10.30 7.31 -24.46
C GLU A 109 -11.29 8.43 -24.17
N VAL A 110 -11.18 9.07 -23.01
CA VAL A 110 -12.09 10.13 -22.57
C VAL A 110 -11.73 11.48 -23.21
N GLY A 111 -10.45 11.71 -23.52
CA GLY A 111 -9.96 12.99 -24.05
C GLY A 111 -9.92 14.10 -22.99
N GLY A 112 -9.52 15.30 -23.40
CA GLY A 112 -9.47 16.47 -22.52
C GLY A 112 -8.33 16.50 -21.49
N PHE A 113 -7.47 15.50 -21.47
CA PHE A 113 -6.30 15.46 -20.59
C PHE A 113 -5.04 15.91 -21.32
N THR A 114 -4.24 16.73 -20.65
CA THR A 114 -2.92 17.11 -21.16
C THR A 114 -1.99 15.90 -21.22
N LYS A 115 -1.19 15.81 -22.27
CA LYS A 115 -0.16 14.78 -22.38
C LYS A 115 0.94 15.06 -21.36
N ARG A 116 1.28 14.06 -20.56
CA ARG A 116 2.42 14.14 -19.63
C ARG A 116 3.68 13.75 -20.38
N HIS A 117 4.62 14.68 -20.50
CA HIS A 117 5.97 14.41 -20.98
C HIS A 117 6.88 14.28 -19.75
N ALA A 118 7.35 13.06 -19.48
CA ALA A 118 8.32 12.83 -18.42
C ALA A 118 9.73 13.05 -18.98
N GLN A 119 10.51 13.90 -18.33
CA GLN A 119 11.91 14.13 -18.66
C GLN A 119 12.75 13.87 -17.42
N THR A 120 13.79 13.05 -17.54
CA THR A 120 14.76 12.80 -16.48
C THR A 120 15.93 13.77 -16.66
N ILE A 121 16.10 14.66 -15.70
CA ILE A 121 17.25 15.57 -15.64
C ILE A 121 18.26 14.95 -14.66
N ARG A 122 19.46 14.67 -15.15
CA ARG A 122 20.55 14.17 -14.31
C ARG A 122 21.40 15.36 -13.87
N PHE A 123 21.77 15.37 -12.62
CA PHE A 123 22.71 16.33 -12.03
C PHE A 123 23.67 15.58 -11.10
N GLU A 124 24.83 16.15 -10.88
CA GLU A 124 25.82 15.61 -9.94
C GLU A 124 25.68 16.34 -8.60
N LEU A 125 25.80 15.60 -7.52
CA LEU A 125 25.85 16.16 -6.18
C LEU A 125 27.21 16.83 -5.96
N SER A 126 27.24 17.89 -5.16
CA SER A 126 28.49 18.43 -4.66
C SER A 126 29.24 17.37 -3.86
N PRO A 127 30.59 17.49 -3.68
CA PRO A 127 31.35 16.53 -2.88
C PRO A 127 30.79 16.36 -1.45
N GLU A 128 30.33 17.43 -0.83
CA GLU A 128 29.75 17.42 0.52
C GLU A 128 28.39 16.71 0.57
N GLU A 129 27.53 17.00 -0.41
CA GLU A 129 26.24 16.31 -0.55
C GLU A 129 26.43 14.84 -0.86
N ARG A 130 27.41 14.48 -1.68
CA ARG A 130 27.74 13.09 -2.00
C ARG A 130 28.21 12.35 -0.74
N ALA A 131 29.11 12.93 0.04
CA ALA A 131 29.58 12.33 1.29
C ALA A 131 28.40 12.08 2.26
N PHE A 132 27.55 13.08 2.46
CA PHE A 132 26.37 12.95 3.30
C PHE A 132 25.39 11.86 2.78
N TYR A 133 25.18 11.80 1.47
CA TYR A 133 24.33 10.79 0.85
C TYR A 133 24.87 9.39 1.07
N ASP A 134 26.18 9.18 0.86
CA ASP A 134 26.83 7.88 0.98
C ASP A 134 26.86 7.41 2.44
N GLU A 135 27.20 8.29 3.39
CA GLU A 135 27.16 7.99 4.83
C GLU A 135 25.76 7.63 5.33
N THR A 136 24.75 8.40 4.91
CA THR A 136 23.36 8.10 5.29
C THR A 136 22.87 6.81 4.70
N THR A 137 23.21 6.52 3.44
CA THR A 137 22.85 5.27 2.77
C THR A 137 23.48 4.08 3.49
N GLU A 138 24.74 4.18 3.90
CA GLU A 138 25.43 3.13 4.65
C GLU A 138 24.79 2.91 6.03
N TYR A 139 24.46 4.00 6.74
CA TYR A 139 23.73 3.92 8.00
C TYR A 139 22.38 3.21 7.85
N VAL A 140 21.56 3.63 6.88
CA VAL A 140 20.24 3.04 6.61
C VAL A 140 20.37 1.56 6.29
N ARG A 141 21.34 1.17 5.45
CA ARG A 141 21.58 -0.22 5.06
C ARG A 141 21.97 -1.08 6.26
N ARG A 142 22.87 -0.61 7.09
CA ARG A 142 23.31 -1.33 8.28
C ARG A 142 22.15 -1.57 9.26
N GLU A 143 21.42 -0.52 9.60
CA GLU A 143 20.31 -0.62 10.54
C GLU A 143 19.14 -1.46 9.99
N TYR A 144 18.89 -1.38 8.68
CA TYR A 144 17.89 -2.21 8.03
C TYR A 144 18.24 -3.70 8.08
N ASN A 145 19.50 -4.04 7.83
CA ASN A 145 19.96 -5.43 7.89
C ASN A 145 19.94 -5.97 9.33
N LEU A 146 20.28 -5.15 10.33
CA LEU A 146 20.14 -5.51 11.74
C LEU A 146 18.68 -5.75 12.10
N ALA A 147 17.78 -4.86 11.68
CA ALA A 147 16.35 -5.00 11.92
C ALA A 147 15.76 -6.26 11.28
N LEU A 148 16.25 -6.66 10.10
CA LEU A 148 15.87 -7.92 9.47
C LEU A 148 16.34 -9.14 10.27
N ALA A 149 17.58 -9.10 10.76
CA ALA A 149 18.16 -10.19 11.56
C ALA A 149 17.43 -10.36 12.91
N GLU A 150 16.95 -9.27 13.48
CA GLU A 150 16.21 -9.23 14.75
C GLU A 150 14.68 -9.35 14.57
N GLU A 151 14.21 -9.57 13.34
CA GLU A 151 12.78 -9.58 12.97
C GLU A 151 12.02 -8.30 13.36
N ASN A 152 12.74 -7.19 13.56
CA ASN A 152 12.17 -5.90 13.94
C ASN A 152 11.66 -5.12 12.73
N ARG A 153 10.43 -5.41 12.30
CA ARG A 153 9.81 -4.79 11.13
C ARG A 153 9.63 -3.28 11.27
N ALA A 154 9.36 -2.79 12.48
CA ALA A 154 9.16 -1.36 12.72
C ALA A 154 10.44 -0.55 12.44
N VAL A 155 11.59 -1.01 12.93
CA VAL A 155 12.88 -0.37 12.64
C VAL A 155 13.22 -0.48 11.14
N GLY A 156 13.01 -1.65 10.53
CA GLY A 156 13.21 -1.84 9.11
C GLY A 156 12.40 -0.84 8.26
N PHE A 157 11.14 -0.63 8.60
CA PHE A 157 10.29 0.35 7.94
C PHE A 157 10.81 1.79 8.10
N VAL A 158 11.21 2.20 9.30
CA VAL A 158 11.80 3.53 9.55
C VAL A 158 13.04 3.76 8.67
N MET A 159 13.86 2.74 8.48
CA MET A 159 15.04 2.85 7.61
C MET A 159 14.65 3.08 6.14
N LEU A 160 13.61 2.42 5.65
CA LEU A 160 13.09 2.67 4.28
C LEU A 160 12.53 4.10 4.13
N VAL A 161 11.89 4.63 5.17
CA VAL A 161 11.42 6.03 5.19
C VAL A 161 12.61 6.98 5.13
N PHE A 162 13.68 6.72 5.85
CA PHE A 162 14.89 7.55 5.80
C PHE A 162 15.52 7.53 4.40
N GLN A 163 15.60 6.39 3.74
CA GLN A 163 16.05 6.30 2.35
C GLN A 163 15.19 7.16 1.42
N LYS A 164 13.88 7.10 1.57
CA LYS A 164 12.93 7.91 0.78
C LYS A 164 13.09 9.41 1.06
N LEU A 165 13.35 9.80 2.29
CA LEU A 165 13.62 11.19 2.66
C LEU A 165 14.96 11.67 2.08
N LEU A 166 15.99 10.84 2.09
CA LEU A 166 17.29 11.12 1.48
C LEU A 166 17.15 11.44 -0.02
N ASP A 167 16.35 10.65 -0.74
CA ASP A 167 16.09 10.83 -2.17
C ASP A 167 15.20 12.05 -2.50
N SER A 168 14.50 12.62 -1.50
CA SER A 168 13.52 13.69 -1.71
C SER A 168 13.89 15.02 -1.09
N SER A 169 14.46 15.05 0.11
CA SER A 169 14.76 16.28 0.85
C SER A 169 15.76 16.06 1.97
N THR A 170 16.98 16.56 1.79
CA THR A 170 18.04 16.57 2.79
C THR A 170 17.59 17.22 4.11
N ARG A 171 16.82 18.33 4.04
CA ARG A 171 16.30 19.00 5.24
C ARG A 171 15.30 18.15 6.01
N ALA A 172 14.43 17.43 5.32
CA ALA A 172 13.46 16.53 5.96
C ALA A 172 14.18 15.35 6.62
N LEU A 173 15.19 14.81 5.97
CA LEU A 173 16.03 13.75 6.52
C LEU A 173 16.78 14.20 7.76
N MET A 174 17.45 15.37 7.73
CA MET A 174 18.14 15.93 8.89
C MET A 174 17.23 16.05 10.11
N ARG A 175 16.02 16.55 9.91
CA ARG A 175 15.01 16.64 10.97
C ARG A 175 14.61 15.26 11.51
N ALA A 176 14.41 14.31 10.63
CA ALA A 176 14.04 12.94 11.02
C ALA A 176 15.16 12.23 11.80
N LEU A 177 16.42 12.40 11.38
CA LEU A 177 17.59 11.85 12.07
C LEU A 177 17.78 12.52 13.46
N THR A 178 17.59 13.83 13.55
CA THR A 178 17.66 14.56 14.82
C THR A 178 16.60 14.06 15.81
N ASN A 179 15.37 13.88 15.34
CA ASN A 179 14.28 13.32 16.17
C ASN A 179 14.59 11.89 16.63
N ARG A 180 15.12 11.05 15.75
CA ARG A 180 15.53 9.68 16.09
C ARG A 180 16.65 9.69 17.13
N LYS A 181 17.67 10.53 16.96
CA LYS A 181 18.75 10.69 17.92
C LYS A 181 18.21 11.05 19.32
N MET A 182 17.36 12.08 19.42
CA MET A 182 16.76 12.50 20.68
C MET A 182 15.91 11.39 21.32
N MET A 183 15.19 10.61 20.50
CA MET A 183 14.40 9.47 20.99
C MET A 183 15.31 8.39 21.59
N LEU A 184 16.38 8.02 20.89
CA LEU A 184 17.33 7.01 21.36
C LEU A 184 18.05 7.46 22.65
N GLU A 185 18.46 8.73 22.72
CA GLU A 185 19.07 9.31 23.93
C GLU A 185 18.12 9.25 25.14
N ARG A 186 16.82 9.52 24.95
CA ARG A 186 15.81 9.37 26.01
C ARG A 186 15.64 7.92 26.45
N LEU A 187 15.63 6.98 25.53
CA LEU A 187 15.51 5.53 25.85
C LEU A 187 16.70 5.06 26.66
N VAL A 188 17.92 5.44 26.27
CA VAL A 188 19.14 5.14 27.03
C VAL A 188 19.10 5.75 28.43
N ALA A 189 18.66 7.01 28.56
CA ALA A 189 18.56 7.69 29.86
C ALA A 189 17.49 7.10 30.78
N SER A 190 16.39 6.58 30.24
CA SER A 190 15.25 6.05 31.02
C SER A 190 15.40 4.60 31.44
N SER A 191 16.39 3.87 30.94
CA SER A 191 16.56 2.41 31.12
C SER A 191 15.30 1.60 30.82
N GLN A 192 14.36 2.17 30.07
CA GLN A 192 13.12 1.48 29.70
C GLN A 192 13.32 0.68 28.43
N THR A 193 12.81 -0.53 28.41
CA THR A 193 12.59 -1.33 27.20
C THR A 193 11.81 -0.51 26.18
N LEU A 194 12.19 -0.64 24.92
CA LEU A 194 11.46 -0.06 23.78
C LEU A 194 9.96 -0.37 23.95
N PRO A 195 9.07 0.63 23.79
CA PRO A 195 7.64 0.35 23.73
C PRO A 195 7.40 -0.69 22.62
N GLU A 196 6.53 -1.64 22.90
CA GLU A 196 6.04 -2.58 21.88
C GLU A 196 5.67 -1.80 20.61
N SER A 197 6.03 -2.38 19.48
CA SER A 197 5.84 -1.77 18.15
C SER A 197 4.44 -1.16 18.01
N PRO A 198 4.31 0.01 17.37
CA PRO A 198 3.00 0.55 16.99
C PRO A 198 2.22 -0.51 16.25
N ASP A 199 0.91 -0.57 16.48
CA ASP A 199 0.00 -1.54 15.89
C ASP A 199 0.29 -1.72 14.39
N GLU A 200 0.78 -2.90 14.02
CA GLU A 200 1.20 -3.23 12.64
C GLU A 200 0.08 -2.98 11.61
N SER A 201 -1.18 -2.92 12.06
CA SER A 201 -2.34 -2.65 11.21
C SER A 201 -2.32 -1.27 10.55
N GLU A 202 -1.63 -0.28 11.13
CA GLU A 202 -1.51 1.06 10.54
C GLU A 202 -0.45 1.13 9.42
N TRP A 203 0.48 0.19 9.40
CA TRP A 203 1.63 0.16 8.50
C TRP A 203 1.44 -0.79 7.31
N GLU A 204 0.52 -1.74 7.40
CA GLU A 204 0.26 -2.73 6.35
C GLU A 204 -0.23 -2.12 5.02
N ASP A 205 -0.80 -0.92 5.05
CA ASP A 205 -1.22 -0.18 3.85
C ASP A 205 -0.06 0.52 3.12
N GLN A 206 1.14 0.54 3.71
CA GLN A 206 2.35 1.14 3.12
C GLN A 206 3.39 0.05 2.86
N GLU A 207 3.14 -0.81 1.88
CA GLU A 207 4.23 -1.62 1.33
C GLU A 207 5.32 -0.67 0.83
N ALA A 208 6.53 -0.82 1.37
CA ALA A 208 7.69 -0.16 0.80
C ALA A 208 7.81 -0.61 -0.67
N PRO A 209 7.95 0.30 -1.62
CA PRO A 209 8.12 -0.06 -3.02
C PRO A 209 9.26 -1.07 -3.14
N GLU A 210 9.05 -2.16 -3.88
CA GLU A 210 10.07 -3.22 -4.09
C GLU A 210 11.40 -2.63 -4.58
N GLU A 211 11.36 -1.55 -5.36
CA GLU A 211 12.53 -0.79 -5.79
C GLU A 211 13.36 -0.22 -4.65
N LEU A 212 12.74 0.20 -3.54
CA LEU A 212 13.46 0.72 -2.37
C LEU A 212 14.11 -0.40 -1.56
N VAL A 213 13.43 -1.54 -1.44
CA VAL A 213 13.99 -2.74 -0.81
C VAL A 213 15.16 -3.28 -1.62
N GLY A 214 15.06 -3.29 -2.95
CA GLY A 214 16.14 -3.66 -3.87
C GLY A 214 17.37 -2.76 -3.71
N ARG A 215 17.19 -1.43 -3.72
CA ARG A 215 18.30 -0.47 -3.56
C ARG A 215 19.05 -0.63 -2.24
N VAL A 216 18.39 -1.06 -1.17
CA VAL A 216 19.01 -1.30 0.13
C VAL A 216 19.74 -2.65 0.16
N ARG A 217 19.28 -3.65 -0.63
CA ARG A 217 19.88 -4.99 -0.70
C ARG A 217 21.02 -5.12 -1.72
N ASP A 218 20.92 -4.48 -2.88
CA ASP A 218 21.72 -4.81 -4.09
C ASP A 218 23.05 -4.08 -4.26
N ARG A 219 23.58 -3.40 -3.23
CA ARG A 219 24.98 -2.94 -3.26
C ARG A 219 25.87 -3.90 -2.46
N ARG A 220 26.16 -5.05 -3.04
CA ARG A 220 27.34 -5.86 -2.71
C ARG A 220 28.49 -5.51 -3.64
#